data_8d7479ee056621f302965675ad4f0e52
#
_entry.id   8d7479ee056621f302965675ad4f0e52
#
_cell.length_a   1.000
_cell.length_b   1.000
_cell.length_c   1.000
_cell.angle_alpha   90.00
_cell.angle_beta   90.00
_cell.angle_gamma   90.00
#
_symmetry.space_group_name_H-M   'P 1'
#
loop_
_entity.id
_entity.type
_entity.pdbx_description
1 polymer ?
#
loop_
_entity_poly.entity_id
_entity_poly.type
_entity_poly.pdbx_seq_one_letter_code
_entity_poly.pdbx_strand_id
1 'polypeptide(L)'
;DQLIDSIKNGPMYLSENAILEKTKETLHRFDGEFYELICYCIMSNHVHILIDTMIQLKEDQYLNNLENGYTPLDKIMKRIKAPIARFANTRLRRTGQFWERESYDIYIRNEKMLNNVISYILENPVKAGLVENWVEYPGNYFIEQE
;
A
#
# COMPACT_ATOMS: atom_id res chain seq x y z
N ASP A 1 -5.66 -11.48 -9.79
CA ASP A 1 -4.60 -10.64 -10.35
C ASP A 1 -3.89 -9.88 -9.25
N GLN A 2 -2.57 -9.78 -9.37
CA GLN A 2 -1.73 -9.05 -8.43
C GLN A 2 -1.38 -7.69 -9.02
N LEU A 3 -1.50 -6.67 -8.19
CA LEU A 3 -1.32 -5.27 -8.60
C LEU A 3 -0.25 -4.61 -7.75
N ILE A 4 0.49 -3.69 -8.35
CA ILE A 4 1.38 -2.78 -7.64
C ILE A 4 0.88 -1.36 -7.87
N ASP A 5 0.86 -0.57 -6.81
CA ASP A 5 0.50 0.84 -6.86
C ASP A 5 1.57 1.67 -6.15
N SER A 6 1.89 2.82 -6.70
CA SER A 6 2.83 3.76 -6.10
C SER A 6 2.08 5.06 -5.81
N ILE A 7 1.96 5.40 -4.53
CA ILE A 7 1.22 6.56 -4.06
C ILE A 7 2.23 7.60 -3.58
N LYS A 8 2.10 8.84 -4.06
CA LYS A 8 3.02 9.92 -3.71
C LYS A 8 2.30 11.08 -3.07
N ASN A 9 2.99 11.78 -2.17
CA ASN A 9 2.50 13.02 -1.60
C ASN A 9 3.47 14.20 -1.74
N GLY A 10 4.58 14.05 -2.48
CA GLY A 10 5.56 15.09 -2.74
C GLY A 10 6.44 15.46 -1.56
N PRO A 11 5.96 16.20 -0.53
CA PRO A 11 6.74 16.46 0.69
C PRO A 11 6.95 15.19 1.52
N MET A 12 7.89 15.27 2.48
CA MET A 12 8.35 14.10 3.26
C MET A 12 7.49 13.81 4.48
N TYR A 13 6.17 13.99 4.38
CA TYR A 13 5.24 13.84 5.51
C TYR A 13 5.13 12.41 6.05
N LEU A 14 5.34 11.41 5.21
CA LEU A 14 5.17 10.01 5.59
C LEU A 14 6.26 9.51 6.55
N SER A 15 7.35 10.26 6.71
CA SER A 15 8.40 9.92 7.69
C SER A 15 8.03 10.36 9.11
N GLU A 16 7.00 11.21 9.29
CA GLU A 16 6.52 11.57 10.62
C GLU A 16 5.90 10.32 11.26
N ASN A 17 6.32 9.99 12.47
CA ASN A 17 6.06 8.70 13.10
C ASN A 17 4.57 8.34 13.20
N ALA A 18 3.73 9.30 13.62
CA ALA A 18 2.30 9.03 13.76
C ALA A 18 1.63 8.83 12.41
N ILE A 19 2.09 9.52 11.36
CA ILE A 19 1.56 9.36 10.00
C ILE A 19 2.02 8.02 9.42
N LEU A 20 3.25 7.62 9.67
CA LEU A 20 3.76 6.31 9.30
C LEU A 20 2.90 5.19 9.91
N GLU A 21 2.64 5.28 11.21
CA GLU A 21 1.84 4.27 11.90
C GLU A 21 0.38 4.25 11.41
N LYS A 22 -0.20 5.42 11.13
CA LYS A 22 -1.54 5.50 10.55
C LYS A 22 -1.60 4.88 9.15
N THR A 23 -0.56 5.07 8.36
CA THR A 23 -0.45 4.48 7.02
C THR A 23 -0.41 2.96 7.13
N LYS A 24 0.43 2.41 8.01
CA LYS A 24 0.51 0.97 8.26
C LYS A 24 -0.83 0.39 8.71
N GLU A 25 -1.43 0.99 9.72
CA GLU A 25 -2.74 0.58 10.25
C GLU A 25 -3.78 0.51 9.15
N THR A 26 -3.83 1.54 8.30
CA THR A 26 -4.82 1.61 7.23
C THR A 26 -4.60 0.53 6.17
N LEU A 27 -3.34 0.27 5.80
CA LEU A 27 -3.01 -0.78 4.83
C LEU A 27 -3.42 -2.17 5.34
N HIS A 28 -3.20 -2.44 6.62
CA HIS A 28 -3.56 -3.73 7.21
C HIS A 28 -5.05 -3.88 7.51
N ARG A 29 -5.75 -2.77 7.67
CA ARG A 29 -7.18 -2.76 8.02
C ARG A 29 -8.04 -3.51 7.03
N PHE A 30 -7.75 -3.36 5.74
CA PHE A 30 -8.55 -3.95 4.66
C PHE A 30 -7.96 -5.27 4.14
N ASP A 31 -6.85 -5.71 4.73
CA ASP A 31 -6.23 -6.99 4.39
C ASP A 31 -7.20 -8.12 4.77
N GLY A 32 -7.44 -9.03 3.83
CA GLY A 32 -8.41 -10.11 3.99
C GLY A 32 -9.83 -9.73 3.59
N GLU A 33 -10.11 -8.46 3.33
CA GLU A 33 -11.44 -7.99 2.90
C GLU A 33 -11.47 -7.70 1.40
N PHE A 34 -10.75 -6.67 0.97
CA PHE A 34 -10.71 -6.28 -0.45
C PHE A 34 -9.52 -6.84 -1.20
N TYR A 35 -8.47 -7.19 -0.47
CA TYR A 35 -7.22 -7.68 -1.03
C TYR A 35 -6.47 -8.53 -0.01
N GLU A 36 -5.54 -9.31 -0.50
CA GLU A 36 -4.47 -9.87 0.34
C GLU A 36 -3.28 -8.93 0.22
N LEU A 37 -2.79 -8.44 1.35
CA LEU A 37 -1.64 -7.55 1.40
C LEU A 37 -0.36 -8.37 1.35
N ILE A 38 0.39 -8.24 0.27
CA ILE A 38 1.60 -9.05 0.04
C ILE A 38 2.83 -8.35 0.61
N CYS A 39 3.07 -7.12 0.20
CA CYS A 39 4.17 -6.33 0.75
C CYS A 39 3.93 -4.84 0.49
N TYR A 40 4.66 -4.01 1.22
CA TYR A 40 4.72 -2.58 0.97
C TYR A 40 6.04 -2.00 1.46
N CYS A 41 6.35 -0.82 0.97
CA CYS A 41 7.42 0.02 1.48
C CYS A 41 6.91 1.46 1.58
N ILE A 42 6.90 2.00 2.80
CA ILE A 42 6.49 3.38 3.06
C ILE A 42 7.75 4.23 3.14
N MET A 43 8.03 4.98 2.08
CA MET A 43 9.12 5.95 2.04
C MET A 43 8.61 7.30 2.54
N SER A 44 9.51 8.27 2.71
CA SER A 44 9.13 9.57 3.29
C SER A 44 8.08 10.34 2.50
N ASN A 45 8.01 10.15 1.18
CA ASN A 45 7.10 10.89 0.32
C ASN A 45 6.30 10.02 -0.66
N HIS A 46 6.39 8.70 -0.54
CA HIS A 46 5.62 7.79 -1.39
C HIS A 46 5.48 6.41 -0.74
N VAL A 47 4.55 5.63 -1.24
CA VAL A 47 4.29 4.26 -0.79
C VAL A 47 4.23 3.35 -2.01
N HIS A 48 4.94 2.24 -1.95
CA HIS A 48 4.79 1.14 -2.89
C HIS A 48 4.01 0.02 -2.20
N ILE A 49 2.94 -0.45 -2.85
CA ILE A 49 2.04 -1.46 -2.29
C ILE A 49 1.84 -2.56 -3.32
N LEU A 50 1.98 -3.81 -2.89
CA LEU A 50 1.63 -4.96 -3.70
C LEU A 50 0.49 -5.71 -3.04
N ILE A 51 -0.62 -5.83 -3.75
CA ILE A 51 -1.84 -6.48 -3.26
C ILE A 51 -2.37 -7.48 -4.28
N ASP A 52 -3.10 -8.46 -3.77
CA ASP A 52 -3.82 -9.44 -4.60
C ASP A 52 -5.32 -9.26 -4.36
N THR A 53 -6.03 -8.82 -5.39
CA THR A 53 -7.47 -8.59 -5.31
C THR A 53 -8.31 -9.83 -5.62
N MET A 54 -7.67 -10.93 -6.02
CA MET A 54 -8.36 -12.20 -6.31
C MET A 54 -9.06 -12.79 -5.10
N ILE A 55 -8.68 -12.36 -3.89
CA ILE A 55 -9.36 -12.79 -2.66
C ILE A 55 -10.86 -12.49 -2.72
N GLN A 56 -11.27 -11.46 -3.44
CA GLN A 56 -12.68 -11.10 -3.60
C GLN A 56 -13.46 -12.14 -4.41
N LEU A 57 -12.76 -13.04 -5.11
CA LEU A 57 -13.35 -14.10 -5.92
C LEU A 57 -13.31 -15.46 -5.23
N LYS A 58 -12.77 -15.54 -4.00
CA LYS A 58 -12.84 -16.76 -3.19
C LYS A 58 -14.30 -16.98 -2.77
N GLU A 59 -14.67 -18.23 -2.49
CA GLU A 59 -16.07 -18.64 -2.28
C GLU A 59 -16.82 -17.74 -1.30
N ASP A 60 -16.26 -17.49 -0.14
CA ASP A 60 -16.88 -16.66 0.90
C ASP A 60 -17.13 -15.23 0.40
N GLN A 61 -16.11 -14.64 -0.21
CA GLN A 61 -16.17 -13.28 -0.73
C GLN A 61 -16.99 -13.20 -2.01
N TYR A 62 -16.97 -14.26 -2.82
CA TYR A 62 -17.78 -14.32 -4.02
C TYR A 62 -19.26 -14.22 -3.70
N LEU A 63 -19.74 -14.96 -2.71
CA LEU A 63 -21.14 -14.88 -2.26
C LEU A 63 -21.51 -13.49 -1.76
N ASN A 64 -20.60 -12.86 -1.01
CA ASN A 64 -20.78 -11.48 -0.56
C ASN A 64 -20.80 -10.51 -1.75
N ASN A 65 -19.95 -10.70 -2.72
CA ASN A 65 -19.85 -9.85 -3.91
C ASN A 65 -21.04 -9.98 -4.85
N LEU A 66 -21.76 -11.11 -4.83
CA LEU A 66 -23.03 -11.23 -5.56
C LEU A 66 -24.05 -10.22 -5.06
N GLU A 67 -24.03 -9.87 -3.77
CA GLU A 67 -24.92 -8.88 -3.19
C GLU A 67 -24.37 -7.46 -3.32
N ASN A 68 -23.07 -7.26 -3.04
CA ASN A 68 -22.47 -5.95 -2.86
C ASN A 68 -21.57 -5.51 -4.00
N GLY A 69 -21.24 -6.42 -4.93
CA GLY A 69 -20.36 -6.15 -6.06
C GLY A 69 -18.88 -6.26 -5.73
N TYR A 70 -18.08 -6.44 -6.77
CA TYR A 70 -16.62 -6.45 -6.70
C TYR A 70 -16.11 -5.03 -6.52
N THR A 71 -15.16 -4.83 -5.57
CA THR A 71 -14.58 -3.52 -5.31
C THR A 71 -13.32 -3.34 -6.17
N PRO A 72 -13.35 -2.47 -7.18
CA PRO A 72 -12.20 -2.27 -8.07
C PRO A 72 -11.08 -1.48 -7.41
N LEU A 73 -9.89 -1.54 -8.00
CA LEU A 73 -8.67 -0.96 -7.46
C LEU A 73 -8.79 0.53 -7.13
N ASP A 74 -9.42 1.31 -7.98
CA ASP A 74 -9.58 2.75 -7.76
C ASP A 74 -10.37 3.05 -6.47
N LYS A 75 -11.38 2.25 -6.18
CA LYS A 75 -12.16 2.39 -4.94
C LYS A 75 -11.38 1.91 -3.72
N ILE A 76 -10.61 0.83 -3.87
CA ILE A 76 -9.71 0.34 -2.82
C ILE A 76 -8.71 1.44 -2.46
N MET A 77 -8.09 2.06 -3.45
CA MET A 77 -7.12 3.13 -3.24
C MET A 77 -7.74 4.33 -2.52
N LYS A 78 -8.97 4.71 -2.87
CA LYS A 78 -9.69 5.78 -2.16
C LYS A 78 -9.92 5.44 -0.70
N ARG A 79 -10.29 4.21 -0.39
CA ARG A 79 -10.51 3.75 0.99
C ARG A 79 -9.24 3.74 1.82
N ILE A 80 -8.08 3.55 1.17
CA ILE A 80 -6.78 3.61 1.82
C ILE A 80 -6.33 5.06 1.98
N LYS A 81 -6.40 5.85 0.92
CA LYS A 81 -5.83 7.21 0.86
C LYS A 81 -6.59 8.21 1.72
N ALA A 82 -7.92 8.12 1.76
CA ALA A 82 -8.74 9.12 2.44
C ALA A 82 -8.50 9.20 3.96
N PRO A 83 -8.52 8.10 4.72
CA PRO A 83 -8.26 8.19 6.16
C PRO A 83 -6.84 8.69 6.49
N ILE A 84 -5.86 8.31 5.70
CA ILE A 84 -4.48 8.75 5.88
C ILE A 84 -4.38 10.26 5.65
N ALA A 85 -5.00 10.75 4.57
CA ALA A 85 -5.01 12.18 4.26
C ALA A 85 -5.68 13.00 5.36
N ARG A 86 -6.84 12.56 5.86
CA ARG A 86 -7.53 13.24 6.96
C ARG A 86 -6.69 13.30 8.22
N PHE A 87 -6.12 12.16 8.60
CA PHE A 87 -5.26 12.07 9.78
C PHE A 87 -4.04 12.99 9.65
N ALA A 88 -3.34 12.90 8.50
CA ALA A 88 -2.13 13.68 8.26
C ALA A 88 -2.40 15.18 8.23
N ASN A 89 -3.46 15.60 7.55
CA ASN A 89 -3.82 17.02 7.47
C ASN A 89 -4.18 17.57 8.84
N THR A 90 -4.91 16.82 9.65
CA THR A 90 -5.22 17.21 11.04
C THR A 90 -3.94 17.35 11.86
N ARG A 91 -3.08 16.34 11.81
CA ARG A 91 -1.85 16.32 12.58
C ARG A 91 -0.87 17.43 12.19
N LEU A 92 -0.77 17.69 10.89
CA LEU A 92 0.13 18.72 10.33
C LEU A 92 -0.51 20.11 10.29
N ARG A 93 -1.76 20.25 10.71
CA ARG A 93 -2.54 21.50 10.67
C ARG A 93 -2.54 22.12 9.28
N ARG A 94 -2.80 21.28 8.26
CA ARG A 94 -2.88 21.72 6.88
C ARG A 94 -4.22 21.33 6.28
N THR A 95 -4.57 21.97 5.18
CA THR A 95 -5.81 21.71 4.43
C THR A 95 -5.48 21.40 2.97
N GLY A 96 -6.45 20.85 2.26
CA GLY A 96 -6.32 20.59 0.85
C GLY A 96 -5.75 19.21 0.54
N GLN A 97 -5.29 19.04 -0.67
CA GLN A 97 -4.83 17.78 -1.20
C GLN A 97 -3.56 17.31 -0.50
N PHE A 98 -3.59 16.08 0.02
CA PHE A 98 -2.44 15.45 0.66
C PHE A 98 -1.64 14.60 -0.34
N TRP A 99 -2.33 13.74 -1.10
CA TRP A 99 -1.72 12.87 -2.08
C TRP A 99 -1.60 13.56 -3.43
N GLU A 100 -0.55 13.26 -4.18
CA GLU A 100 -0.49 13.65 -5.58
C GLU A 100 -1.58 12.92 -6.38
N ARG A 101 -2.05 13.52 -7.45
CA ARG A 101 -3.16 12.96 -8.25
C ARG A 101 -2.78 11.67 -8.96
N GLU A 102 -1.55 11.55 -9.37
CA GLU A 102 -1.10 10.41 -10.14
C GLU A 102 -0.60 9.28 -9.24
N SER A 103 -1.15 8.10 -9.45
CA SER A 103 -0.60 6.85 -8.98
C SER A 103 -0.20 6.03 -10.21
N TYR A 104 0.72 5.11 -10.02
CA TYR A 104 1.25 4.29 -11.10
C TYR A 104 0.92 2.84 -10.81
N ASP A 105 0.04 2.24 -11.61
CA ASP A 105 -0.45 0.89 -11.41
C ASP A 105 0.19 -0.06 -12.42
N ILE A 106 0.66 -1.20 -11.95
CA ILE A 106 1.22 -2.27 -12.77
C ILE A 106 0.52 -3.57 -12.41
N TYR A 107 0.06 -4.30 -13.42
CA TYR A 107 -0.50 -5.64 -13.23
C TYR A 107 0.62 -6.67 -13.31
N ILE A 108 0.68 -7.53 -12.31
CA ILE A 108 1.65 -8.64 -12.27
C ILE A 108 1.14 -9.77 -13.15
N ARG A 109 1.97 -10.22 -14.10
CA ARG A 109 1.57 -11.17 -15.14
C ARG A 109 2.11 -12.59 -14.95
N ASN A 110 3.17 -12.75 -14.16
CA ASN A 110 3.80 -14.05 -13.95
C ASN A 110 4.61 -14.03 -12.66
N GLU A 111 5.07 -15.21 -12.25
CA GLU A 111 5.81 -15.41 -11.01
C GLU A 111 7.16 -14.67 -10.99
N LYS A 112 7.84 -14.65 -12.12
CA LYS A 112 9.14 -13.95 -12.24
C LYS A 112 8.94 -12.46 -11.99
N MET A 113 7.93 -11.87 -12.59
CA MET A 113 7.58 -10.47 -12.40
C MET A 113 7.19 -10.19 -10.94
N LEU A 114 6.40 -11.10 -10.34
CA LEU A 114 6.02 -11.01 -8.93
C LEU A 114 7.25 -10.91 -8.02
N ASN A 115 8.19 -11.83 -8.18
CA ASN A 115 9.41 -11.87 -7.37
C ASN A 115 10.27 -10.63 -7.58
N ASN A 116 10.37 -10.15 -8.82
CA ASN A 116 11.13 -8.93 -9.13
C ASN A 116 10.48 -7.69 -8.50
N VAL A 117 9.16 -7.61 -8.50
CA VAL A 117 8.43 -6.48 -7.90
C VAL A 117 8.56 -6.50 -6.39
N ILE A 118 8.43 -7.65 -5.75
CA ILE A 118 8.62 -7.80 -4.29
C ILE A 118 10.02 -7.31 -3.92
N SER A 119 11.03 -7.79 -4.62
CA SER A 119 12.42 -7.38 -4.39
C SER A 119 12.61 -5.87 -4.59
N TYR A 120 12.06 -5.32 -5.66
CA TYR A 120 12.11 -3.88 -5.93
C TYR A 120 11.51 -3.06 -4.79
N ILE A 121 10.34 -3.46 -4.31
CA ILE A 121 9.65 -2.75 -3.23
C ILE A 121 10.47 -2.81 -1.94
N LEU A 122 10.86 -4.00 -1.51
CA LEU A 122 11.52 -4.20 -0.23
C LEU A 122 12.94 -3.64 -0.19
N GLU A 123 13.66 -3.66 -1.31
CA GLU A 123 15.03 -3.16 -1.41
C GLU A 123 15.11 -1.64 -1.60
N ASN A 124 13.98 -0.97 -1.78
CA ASN A 124 13.95 0.47 -2.01
C ASN A 124 14.71 1.28 -0.96
N PRO A 125 14.50 1.04 0.35
CA PRO A 125 15.26 1.79 1.37
C PRO A 125 16.75 1.43 1.41
N VAL A 126 17.14 0.23 0.99
CA VAL A 126 18.55 -0.13 0.87
C VAL A 126 19.21 0.67 -0.24
N LYS A 127 18.57 0.75 -1.40
CA LYS A 127 19.06 1.56 -2.54
C LYS A 127 19.15 3.05 -2.20
N ALA A 128 18.23 3.52 -1.35
CA ALA A 128 18.23 4.91 -0.88
C ALA A 128 19.28 5.17 0.21
N GLY A 129 20.01 4.15 0.66
CA GLY A 129 21.03 4.27 1.69
C GLY A 129 20.52 4.44 3.11
N LEU A 130 19.24 4.12 3.35
CA LEU A 130 18.61 4.32 4.67
C LEU A 130 18.89 3.16 5.64
N VAL A 131 19.03 1.95 5.11
CA VAL A 131 19.33 0.72 5.88
C VAL A 131 20.27 -0.16 5.05
N GLU A 132 20.96 -1.06 5.70
CA GLU A 132 21.78 -2.08 5.03
C GLU A 132 20.96 -3.28 4.61
N ASN A 133 19.96 -3.65 5.41
CA ASN A 133 19.08 -4.79 5.17
C ASN A 133 17.63 -4.31 5.21
N TRP A 134 16.84 -4.70 4.19
CA TRP A 134 15.45 -4.26 4.06
C TRP A 134 14.58 -4.65 5.27
N VAL A 135 14.91 -5.73 5.96
CA VAL A 135 14.19 -6.19 7.17
C VAL A 135 14.23 -5.14 8.30
N GLU A 136 15.29 -4.34 8.34
CA GLU A 136 15.49 -3.32 9.37
C GLU A 136 14.67 -2.05 9.13
N TYR A 137 14.12 -1.87 7.92
CA TYR A 137 13.41 -0.65 7.60
C TYR A 137 11.99 -0.67 8.17
N PRO A 138 11.63 0.29 9.07
CA PRO A 138 10.31 0.26 9.74
C PRO A 138 9.11 0.41 8.81
N GLY A 139 9.30 1.00 7.64
CA GLY A 139 8.25 1.20 6.66
C GLY A 139 8.02 0.00 5.74
N ASN A 140 8.77 -1.09 5.91
CA ASN A 140 8.64 -2.30 5.09
C ASN A 140 7.76 -3.36 5.75
N TYR A 141 7.04 -4.09 4.91
CA TYR A 141 6.26 -5.26 5.32
C TYR A 141 6.28 -6.30 4.21
N PHE A 142 6.41 -7.57 4.59
CA PHE A 142 6.29 -8.71 3.68
C PHE A 142 5.54 -9.83 4.41
N ILE A 143 4.49 -10.34 3.79
CA ILE A 143 3.58 -11.33 4.38
C ILE A 143 4.29 -12.62 4.83
N GLU A 144 5.34 -13.05 4.13
CA GLU A 144 6.09 -14.26 4.45
C GLU A 144 7.20 -14.05 5.47
N GLN A 145 7.37 -12.83 5.95
CA GLN A 145 8.35 -12.53 6.99
C GLN A 145 7.74 -12.80 8.36
N GLU A 146 8.42 -13.62 9.12
CA GLU A 146 8.07 -13.90 10.52
C GLU A 146 9.10 -13.30 11.48
#